data_45f2510a64135dad5baae2e23bc2147e
#
_entry.id   45f2510a64135dad5baae2e23bc2147e
#
_cell.length_a   1.000
_cell.length_b   1.000
_cell.length_c   1.000
_cell.angle_alpha   90.00
_cell.angle_beta   90.00
_cell.angle_gamma   90.00
#
_symmetry.space_group_name_H-M   'P 1'
#
loop_
_entity.id
_entity.type
_entity.pdbx_description
1 polymer ?
#
loop_
_entity_poly.entity_id
_entity_poly.type
_entity_poly.pdbx_seq_one_letter_code
_entity_poly.pdbx_strand_id
1 'polypeptide(L)'
;QDGCKIKGVQIGGPSGGCIPSKRFDLAIDYDSLKQAGAIMGSGGLIVMDQDTCMVDVARYFMGFLRDESCGKCFTCRKGTQRMGELLEDIASGRGTFEKLALLEELAVAVRDTTQCGLGQTAANPVLSTLENFRHEYERHIVDKRCDAFVCKDLVGAPCQAACPIGTEPWKYTAHIANGDYEAAYRAIRQTNPFPSVMGRVCPHPCMDECLRGQRDEALAISKIKRFSADMALKNNIDIAKIVRENKVEPKNQKA
;
A
#
# COMPACT_ATOMS: atom_id res chain seq x y z
N GLN A 1 19.98 -2.22 2.79
CA GLN A 1 19.90 -1.18 1.75
C GLN A 1 19.82 0.15 2.46
N ASP A 2 20.80 1.02 2.22
CA ASP A 2 20.94 2.29 2.91
C ASP A 2 19.75 3.21 2.59
N GLY A 3 19.03 3.65 3.62
CA GLY A 3 17.95 4.63 3.53
C GLY A 3 16.53 4.10 3.68
N CYS A 4 16.29 2.78 3.74
CA CYS A 4 14.96 2.22 3.97
C CYS A 4 14.66 2.14 5.47
N LYS A 5 13.58 2.80 5.91
CA LYS A 5 13.12 2.70 7.31
C LYS A 5 12.20 1.49 7.44
N ILE A 6 12.51 0.62 8.37
CA ILE A 6 11.65 -0.50 8.71
C ILE A 6 10.44 0.02 9.48
N LYS A 7 9.25 -0.29 9.01
CA LYS A 7 7.96 0.09 9.60
C LYS A 7 7.53 -0.90 10.68
N GLY A 8 7.68 -2.17 10.38
CA GLY A 8 7.29 -3.24 11.26
C GLY A 8 7.72 -4.62 10.74
N VAL A 9 7.43 -5.63 11.52
CA VAL A 9 7.76 -7.03 11.21
C VAL A 9 6.53 -7.89 11.48
N GLN A 10 6.14 -8.73 10.54
CA GLN A 10 5.18 -9.81 10.79
C GLN A 10 5.95 -11.04 11.29
N ILE A 11 5.56 -11.56 12.44
CA ILE A 11 6.16 -12.77 13.05
C ILE A 11 5.11 -13.85 13.20
N GLY A 12 5.50 -15.13 12.98
CA GLY A 12 4.63 -16.29 13.16
C GLY A 12 3.77 -16.65 11.96
N GLY A 13 4.13 -16.14 10.77
CA GLY A 13 3.42 -16.41 9.52
C GLY A 13 2.08 -15.68 9.41
N PRO A 14 1.14 -16.16 8.54
CA PRO A 14 -0.12 -15.48 8.25
C PRO A 14 -1.04 -15.26 9.44
N SER A 15 -1.04 -16.17 10.41
CA SER A 15 -1.82 -16.05 11.65
C SER A 15 -1.03 -15.43 12.81
N GLY A 16 0.15 -14.95 12.54
CA GLY A 16 1.00 -14.23 13.50
C GLY A 16 0.53 -12.80 13.76
N GLY A 17 1.40 -12.02 14.40
CA GLY A 17 1.12 -10.62 14.71
C GLY A 17 2.16 -9.68 14.09
N CYS A 18 1.77 -8.44 13.94
CA CYS A 18 2.62 -7.37 13.43
C CYS A 18 3.25 -6.57 14.59
N ILE A 19 4.58 -6.56 14.67
CA ILE A 19 5.34 -5.80 15.65
C ILE A 19 5.84 -4.51 14.99
N PRO A 20 5.50 -3.33 15.50
CA PRO A 20 5.98 -2.06 14.95
C PRO A 20 7.45 -1.80 15.31
N SER A 21 8.14 -1.02 14.50
CA SER A 21 9.57 -0.72 14.69
C SER A 21 9.91 -0.13 16.07
N LYS A 22 8.98 0.60 16.69
CA LYS A 22 9.14 1.14 18.05
C LYS A 22 9.26 0.09 19.16
N ARG A 23 9.01 -1.19 18.86
CA ARG A 23 9.06 -2.33 19.79
C ARG A 23 10.09 -3.38 19.37
N PHE A 24 11.12 -3.00 18.62
CA PHE A 24 12.17 -3.94 18.15
C PHE A 24 13.18 -4.32 19.23
N ASP A 25 13.11 -3.72 20.39
CA ASP A 25 13.82 -4.13 21.62
C ASP A 25 13.18 -5.35 22.31
N LEU A 26 12.00 -5.79 21.81
CA LEU A 26 11.31 -6.95 22.35
C LEU A 26 12.12 -8.23 22.15
N ALA A 27 12.24 -9.04 23.21
CA ALA A 27 12.86 -10.36 23.12
C ALA A 27 12.05 -11.30 22.19
N ILE A 28 12.75 -12.04 21.34
CA ILE A 28 12.14 -13.02 20.45
C ILE A 28 11.97 -14.35 21.20
N ASP A 29 11.02 -14.37 22.12
CA ASP A 29 10.59 -15.55 22.86
C ASP A 29 9.07 -15.68 22.86
N TYR A 30 8.56 -16.83 23.27
CA TYR A 30 7.13 -17.14 23.22
C TYR A 30 6.28 -16.19 24.08
N ASP A 31 6.74 -15.86 25.27
CA ASP A 31 5.98 -15.06 26.23
C ASP A 31 5.96 -13.58 25.84
N SER A 32 7.09 -13.03 25.46
CA SER A 32 7.23 -11.65 25.03
C SER A 32 6.43 -11.37 23.75
N LEU A 33 6.50 -12.27 22.75
CA LEU A 33 5.73 -12.16 21.52
C LEU A 33 4.23 -12.28 21.77
N LYS A 34 3.80 -13.20 22.64
CA LYS A 34 2.40 -13.35 23.01
C LYS A 34 1.84 -12.11 23.70
N GLN A 35 2.59 -11.50 24.61
CA GLN A 35 2.23 -10.24 25.27
C GLN A 35 2.13 -9.08 24.26
N ALA A 36 2.91 -9.14 23.18
CA ALA A 36 2.89 -8.15 22.10
C ALA A 36 1.80 -8.41 21.04
N GLY A 37 0.90 -9.38 21.26
CA GLY A 37 -0.16 -9.72 20.30
C GLY A 37 0.31 -10.51 19.08
N ALA A 38 1.51 -11.11 19.16
CA ALA A 38 2.08 -11.93 18.10
C ALA A 38 2.28 -13.38 18.58
N ILE A 39 2.68 -14.26 17.68
CA ILE A 39 3.08 -15.63 18.00
C ILE A 39 4.41 -15.96 17.32
N MET A 40 5.20 -16.85 17.94
CA MET A 40 6.46 -17.31 17.33
C MET A 40 6.20 -18.13 16.05
N GLY A 41 5.17 -18.98 16.07
CA GLY A 41 4.90 -19.93 14.99
C GLY A 41 6.13 -20.77 14.64
N SER A 42 6.46 -20.85 13.35
CA SER A 42 7.65 -21.53 12.84
C SER A 42 8.90 -20.63 12.79
N GLY A 43 8.86 -19.44 13.37
CA GLY A 43 9.94 -18.46 13.32
C GLY A 43 10.02 -17.66 12.01
N GLY A 44 9.00 -17.79 11.14
CA GLY A 44 8.93 -16.98 9.91
C GLY A 44 8.81 -15.49 10.24
N LEU A 45 9.61 -14.67 9.58
CA LEU A 45 9.68 -13.24 9.79
C LEU A 45 9.63 -12.50 8.45
N ILE A 46 8.67 -11.56 8.33
CA ILE A 46 8.50 -10.72 7.14
C ILE A 46 8.78 -9.28 7.56
N VAL A 47 9.81 -8.69 7.00
CA VAL A 47 10.17 -7.28 7.25
C VAL A 47 9.37 -6.39 6.30
N MET A 48 8.71 -5.38 6.86
CA MET A 48 7.91 -4.41 6.13
C MET A 48 8.55 -3.03 6.23
N ASP A 49 8.67 -2.37 5.11
CA ASP A 49 9.22 -1.03 5.00
C ASP A 49 8.14 0.07 5.15
N GLN A 50 8.58 1.31 5.08
CA GLN A 50 7.70 2.48 5.17
C GLN A 50 6.66 2.56 4.04
N ASP A 51 6.91 1.92 2.89
CA ASP A 51 6.04 1.93 1.72
C ASP A 51 5.05 0.74 1.72
N THR A 52 5.00 -0.03 2.82
CA THR A 52 4.04 -1.12 3.03
C THR A 52 2.74 -0.58 3.64
N CYS A 53 1.59 -0.90 3.05
CA CYS A 53 0.28 -0.58 3.60
C CYS A 53 -0.17 -1.66 4.60
N MET A 54 -0.42 -1.28 5.85
CA MET A 54 -0.79 -2.23 6.89
C MET A 54 -2.22 -2.75 6.74
N VAL A 55 -3.12 -1.99 6.11
CA VAL A 55 -4.48 -2.42 5.75
C VAL A 55 -4.41 -3.53 4.69
N ASP A 56 -3.56 -3.37 3.68
CA ASP A 56 -3.35 -4.37 2.63
C ASP A 56 -2.69 -5.64 3.17
N VAL A 57 -1.73 -5.50 4.09
CA VAL A 57 -1.10 -6.63 4.79
C VAL A 57 -2.14 -7.44 5.57
N ALA A 58 -3.00 -6.77 6.34
CA ALA A 58 -4.08 -7.45 7.07
C ALA A 58 -5.07 -8.13 6.11
N ARG A 59 -5.43 -7.47 5.01
CA ARG A 59 -6.29 -8.02 3.96
C ARG A 59 -5.69 -9.26 3.32
N TYR A 60 -4.41 -9.21 2.96
CA TYR A 60 -3.69 -10.33 2.35
C TYR A 60 -3.68 -11.57 3.26
N PHE A 61 -3.29 -11.41 4.52
CA PHE A 61 -3.27 -12.52 5.46
C PHE A 61 -4.68 -13.03 5.79
N MET A 62 -5.67 -12.16 5.86
CA MET A 62 -7.06 -12.58 6.07
C MET A 62 -7.59 -13.43 4.91
N GLY A 63 -7.21 -13.10 3.66
CA GLY A 63 -7.51 -13.92 2.49
C GLY A 63 -6.97 -15.34 2.64
N PHE A 64 -5.69 -15.47 3.00
CA PHE A 64 -5.06 -16.76 3.25
C PHE A 64 -5.76 -17.54 4.37
N LEU A 65 -6.03 -16.92 5.52
CA LEU A 65 -6.65 -17.57 6.67
C LEU A 65 -8.10 -18.01 6.40
N ARG A 66 -8.83 -17.26 5.57
CA ARG A 66 -10.14 -17.67 5.07
C ARG A 66 -10.05 -18.96 4.25
N ASP A 67 -9.07 -19.03 3.34
CA ASP A 67 -8.91 -20.16 2.43
C ASP A 67 -8.41 -21.42 3.18
N GLU A 68 -7.62 -21.25 4.24
CA GLU A 68 -7.15 -22.33 5.12
C GLU A 68 -8.20 -22.78 6.18
N SER A 69 -9.32 -22.08 6.29
CA SER A 69 -10.37 -22.46 7.25
C SER A 69 -11.00 -23.80 6.88
N CYS A 70 -11.00 -24.76 7.83
CA CYS A 70 -11.67 -26.06 7.64
C CYS A 70 -13.20 -25.97 7.56
N GLY A 71 -13.80 -24.81 7.85
CA GLY A 71 -15.23 -24.54 7.75
C GLY A 71 -16.10 -25.08 8.88
N LYS A 72 -15.57 -25.81 9.87
CA LYS A 72 -16.35 -26.42 10.95
C LYS A 72 -16.97 -25.40 11.89
N CYS A 73 -16.16 -24.48 12.45
CA CYS A 73 -16.66 -23.43 13.32
C CYS A 73 -17.33 -22.33 12.47
N PHE A 74 -18.60 -22.03 12.77
CA PHE A 74 -19.35 -20.98 12.08
C PHE A 74 -18.63 -19.62 12.18
N THR A 75 -18.18 -19.26 13.39
CA THR A 75 -17.49 -17.99 13.67
C THR A 75 -16.18 -17.89 12.93
N CYS A 76 -15.39 -18.95 12.79
CA CYS A 76 -14.19 -18.95 11.95
C CYS A 76 -14.56 -18.76 10.47
N ARG A 77 -15.39 -19.67 9.92
CA ARG A 77 -15.75 -19.65 8.49
C ARG A 77 -16.37 -18.34 8.04
N LYS A 78 -17.37 -17.85 8.77
CA LYS A 78 -18.07 -16.60 8.41
C LYS A 78 -17.36 -15.36 8.92
N GLY A 79 -16.72 -15.44 10.07
CA GLY A 79 -15.96 -14.33 10.62
C GLY A 79 -14.74 -13.96 9.76
N THR A 80 -13.94 -14.94 9.34
CA THR A 80 -12.78 -14.66 8.45
C THR A 80 -13.23 -14.11 7.10
N GLN A 81 -14.30 -14.65 6.54
CA GLN A 81 -14.92 -14.13 5.32
C GLN A 81 -15.32 -12.65 5.51
N ARG A 82 -16.08 -12.37 6.58
CA ARG A 82 -16.59 -11.02 6.83
C ARG A 82 -15.50 -10.01 7.16
N MET A 83 -14.48 -10.41 7.92
CA MET A 83 -13.31 -9.57 8.16
C MET A 83 -12.59 -9.23 6.84
N GLY A 84 -12.43 -10.21 5.94
CA GLY A 84 -11.87 -9.99 4.62
C GLY A 84 -12.69 -8.99 3.78
N GLU A 85 -14.03 -9.10 3.79
CA GLU A 85 -14.93 -8.16 3.11
C GLU A 85 -14.83 -6.72 3.68
N LEU A 86 -14.75 -6.58 5.00
CA LEU A 86 -14.58 -5.29 5.66
C LEU A 86 -13.23 -4.64 5.33
N LEU A 87 -12.15 -5.43 5.30
CA LEU A 87 -10.84 -4.96 4.91
C LEU A 87 -10.80 -4.54 3.43
N GLU A 88 -11.46 -5.30 2.55
CA GLU A 88 -11.62 -4.95 1.14
C GLU A 88 -12.40 -3.63 0.98
N ASP A 89 -13.47 -3.43 1.74
CA ASP A 89 -14.21 -2.17 1.73
C ASP A 89 -13.34 -1.00 2.17
N ILE A 90 -12.53 -1.17 3.22
CA ILE A 90 -11.59 -0.13 3.68
C ILE A 90 -10.52 0.15 2.62
N ALA A 91 -9.92 -0.89 2.05
CA ALA A 91 -8.88 -0.77 1.04
C ALA A 91 -9.38 -0.17 -0.28
N SER A 92 -10.68 -0.30 -0.58
CA SER A 92 -11.33 0.24 -1.79
C SER A 92 -12.06 1.57 -1.57
N GLY A 93 -11.85 2.24 -0.43
CA GLY A 93 -12.45 3.55 -0.15
C GLY A 93 -13.93 3.53 0.28
N ARG A 94 -14.53 2.34 0.40
CA ARG A 94 -15.90 2.16 0.91
C ARG A 94 -15.96 1.95 2.43
N GLY A 95 -14.80 2.08 3.10
CA GLY A 95 -14.69 2.00 4.55
C GLY A 95 -15.40 3.15 5.26
N THR A 96 -15.97 2.83 6.43
CA THR A 96 -16.54 3.79 7.38
C THR A 96 -16.07 3.45 8.78
N PHE A 97 -16.24 4.37 9.74
CA PHE A 97 -15.88 4.09 11.14
C PHE A 97 -16.73 2.98 11.75
N GLU A 98 -18.00 2.83 11.34
CA GLU A 98 -18.86 1.73 11.78
C GLU A 98 -18.32 0.38 11.29
N LYS A 99 -17.82 0.33 10.05
CA LYS A 99 -17.19 -0.88 9.51
C LYS A 99 -15.87 -1.19 10.21
N LEU A 100 -15.11 -0.18 10.61
CA LEU A 100 -13.87 -0.35 11.37
C LEU A 100 -14.16 -0.90 12.77
N ALA A 101 -15.15 -0.35 13.47
CA ALA A 101 -15.59 -0.83 14.77
C ALA A 101 -16.12 -2.27 14.68
N LEU A 102 -16.92 -2.58 13.66
CA LEU A 102 -17.41 -3.94 13.40
C LEU A 102 -16.25 -4.91 13.11
N LEU A 103 -15.22 -4.49 12.38
CA LEU A 103 -14.03 -5.31 12.10
C LEU A 103 -13.32 -5.68 13.40
N GLU A 104 -13.13 -4.71 14.29
CA GLU A 104 -12.47 -4.90 15.60
C GLU A 104 -13.27 -5.83 16.51
N GLU A 105 -14.60 -5.62 16.63
CA GLU A 105 -15.50 -6.46 17.41
C GLU A 105 -15.53 -7.90 16.87
N LEU A 106 -15.65 -8.05 15.56
CA LEU A 106 -15.68 -9.36 14.91
C LEU A 106 -14.35 -10.10 15.07
N ALA A 107 -13.22 -9.41 15.00
CA ALA A 107 -11.91 -10.01 15.22
C ALA A 107 -11.78 -10.59 16.63
N VAL A 108 -12.25 -9.87 17.65
CA VAL A 108 -12.30 -10.36 19.04
C VAL A 108 -13.24 -11.57 19.15
N ALA A 109 -14.43 -11.47 18.57
CA ALA A 109 -15.41 -12.56 18.60
C ALA A 109 -14.87 -13.84 17.94
N VAL A 110 -14.19 -13.74 16.79
CA VAL A 110 -13.58 -14.90 16.12
C VAL A 110 -12.49 -15.51 16.98
N ARG A 111 -11.62 -14.72 17.57
CA ARG A 111 -10.54 -15.19 18.46
C ARG A 111 -11.11 -15.97 19.65
N ASP A 112 -12.14 -15.43 20.29
CA ASP A 112 -12.62 -15.93 21.58
C ASP A 112 -13.63 -17.09 21.46
N THR A 113 -14.27 -17.27 20.28
CA THR A 113 -15.34 -18.27 20.10
C THR A 113 -14.96 -19.45 19.21
N THR A 114 -13.75 -19.47 18.65
CA THR A 114 -13.29 -20.58 17.81
C THR A 114 -12.57 -21.66 18.62
N GLN A 115 -12.62 -22.91 18.14
CA GLN A 115 -12.16 -24.05 18.91
C GLN A 115 -10.72 -24.46 18.64
N CYS A 116 -10.17 -24.12 17.48
CA CYS A 116 -8.82 -24.57 17.11
C CYS A 116 -7.83 -23.41 17.00
N GLY A 117 -6.53 -23.73 17.03
CA GLY A 117 -5.47 -22.75 16.98
C GLY A 117 -5.56 -21.82 15.77
N LEU A 118 -5.94 -22.31 14.58
CA LEU A 118 -6.10 -21.46 13.40
C LEU A 118 -7.17 -20.38 13.63
N GLY A 119 -8.34 -20.76 14.12
CA GLY A 119 -9.42 -19.79 14.35
C GLY A 119 -9.08 -18.79 15.46
N GLN A 120 -8.47 -19.25 16.56
CA GLN A 120 -8.05 -18.38 17.67
C GLN A 120 -6.98 -17.38 17.28
N THR A 121 -6.14 -17.70 16.31
CA THR A 121 -5.06 -16.82 15.85
C THR A 121 -5.39 -16.08 14.55
N ALA A 122 -6.48 -16.43 13.87
CA ALA A 122 -6.87 -15.82 12.59
C ALA A 122 -7.12 -14.30 12.68
N ALA A 123 -7.49 -13.79 13.85
CA ALA A 123 -7.71 -12.38 14.08
C ALA A 123 -6.43 -11.58 14.35
N ASN A 124 -5.31 -12.23 14.65
CA ASN A 124 -4.07 -11.54 15.05
C ASN A 124 -3.55 -10.51 14.03
N PRO A 125 -3.51 -10.78 12.71
CA PRO A 125 -3.09 -9.77 11.74
C PRO A 125 -3.94 -8.51 11.79
N VAL A 126 -5.25 -8.65 11.99
CA VAL A 126 -6.18 -7.54 12.09
C VAL A 126 -5.97 -6.79 13.41
N LEU A 127 -5.99 -7.49 14.54
CA LEU A 127 -5.88 -6.88 15.86
C LEU A 127 -4.53 -6.16 16.04
N SER A 128 -3.42 -6.81 15.66
CA SER A 128 -2.08 -6.21 15.81
C SER A 128 -1.86 -5.02 14.88
N THR A 129 -2.42 -5.02 13.68
CA THR A 129 -2.33 -3.87 12.78
C THR A 129 -3.25 -2.74 13.22
N LEU A 130 -4.44 -3.02 13.75
CA LEU A 130 -5.31 -2.01 14.34
C LEU A 130 -4.69 -1.36 15.59
N GLU A 131 -4.09 -2.16 16.47
CA GLU A 131 -3.42 -1.64 17.67
C GLU A 131 -2.26 -0.71 17.35
N ASN A 132 -1.43 -1.08 16.37
CA ASN A 132 -0.16 -0.40 16.10
C ASN A 132 -0.21 0.61 14.96
N PHE A 133 -1.16 0.48 14.02
CA PHE A 133 -1.23 1.26 12.78
C PHE A 133 -2.66 1.76 12.48
N ARG A 134 -3.47 1.99 13.51
CA ARG A 134 -4.86 2.47 13.39
C ARG A 134 -4.99 3.71 12.50
N HIS A 135 -4.02 4.61 12.58
CA HIS A 135 -3.97 5.82 11.76
C HIS A 135 -4.01 5.55 10.24
N GLU A 136 -3.49 4.42 9.77
CA GLU A 136 -3.57 4.06 8.35
C GLU A 136 -5.00 3.66 7.95
N TYR A 137 -5.71 2.93 8.81
CA TYR A 137 -7.13 2.62 8.60
C TYR A 137 -7.98 3.89 8.55
N GLU A 138 -7.75 4.81 9.49
CA GLU A 138 -8.44 6.08 9.55
C GLU A 138 -8.17 6.94 8.31
N ARG A 139 -6.94 6.98 7.81
CA ARG A 139 -6.60 7.66 6.55
C ARG A 139 -7.29 7.04 5.34
N HIS A 140 -7.39 5.72 5.27
CA HIS A 140 -8.14 5.04 4.23
C HIS A 140 -9.63 5.40 4.28
N ILE A 141 -10.19 5.61 5.48
CA ILE A 141 -11.61 5.95 5.69
C ILE A 141 -11.88 7.44 5.45
N VAL A 142 -11.10 8.33 6.05
CA VAL A 142 -11.34 9.79 6.04
C VAL A 142 -10.80 10.42 4.76
N ASP A 143 -9.50 10.24 4.52
CA ASP A 143 -8.78 10.91 3.44
C ASP A 143 -8.96 10.19 2.10
N LYS A 144 -9.54 8.99 2.11
CA LYS A 144 -9.64 8.10 0.93
C LYS A 144 -8.29 7.94 0.24
N ARG A 145 -7.24 7.78 1.03
CA ARG A 145 -5.85 7.77 0.57
C ARG A 145 -5.06 6.63 1.19
N CYS A 146 -4.30 5.94 0.36
CA CYS A 146 -3.26 4.98 0.76
C CYS A 146 -1.88 5.60 0.55
N ASP A 147 -1.11 5.83 1.63
CA ASP A 147 0.21 6.45 1.53
C ASP A 147 1.26 5.55 0.89
N ALA A 148 1.08 4.24 0.99
CA ALA A 148 1.92 3.25 0.34
C ALA A 148 1.60 3.06 -1.15
N PHE A 149 0.55 3.69 -1.66
CA PHE A 149 0.09 3.58 -3.06
C PHE A 149 -0.19 2.14 -3.53
N VAL A 150 -0.54 1.25 -2.60
CA VAL A 150 -0.85 -0.17 -2.88
C VAL A 150 -2.34 -0.37 -3.14
N CYS A 151 -3.20 0.30 -2.38
CA CYS A 151 -4.66 0.20 -2.50
C CYS A 151 -5.12 1.00 -3.72
N LYS A 152 -5.33 0.33 -4.85
CA LYS A 152 -5.54 0.94 -6.17
C LYS A 152 -6.68 1.96 -6.20
N ASP A 153 -7.78 1.68 -5.51
CA ASP A 153 -8.97 2.54 -5.50
C ASP A 153 -8.79 3.81 -4.64
N LEU A 154 -7.78 3.83 -3.78
CA LEU A 154 -7.43 4.97 -2.90
C LEU A 154 -6.24 5.78 -3.42
N VAL A 155 -5.66 5.37 -4.52
CA VAL A 155 -4.66 6.18 -5.22
C VAL A 155 -5.42 7.17 -6.09
N GLY A 156 -5.08 8.45 -5.99
CA GLY A 156 -5.82 9.55 -6.63
C GLY A 156 -6.00 9.44 -8.14
N ALA A 157 -5.31 8.49 -8.80
CA ALA A 157 -5.50 8.14 -10.20
C ALA A 157 -4.99 6.72 -10.48
N PRO A 158 -5.77 5.84 -11.14
CA PRO A 158 -5.35 4.47 -11.50
C PRO A 158 -4.06 4.42 -12.31
N CYS A 159 -3.82 5.42 -13.14
CA CYS A 159 -2.57 5.53 -13.91
C CYS A 159 -1.33 5.70 -13.03
N GLN A 160 -1.45 6.28 -11.84
CA GLN A 160 -0.36 6.36 -10.86
C GLN A 160 -0.17 5.01 -10.16
N ALA A 161 -1.27 4.35 -9.76
CA ALA A 161 -1.23 3.03 -9.14
C ALA A 161 -0.60 1.97 -10.05
N ALA A 162 -0.87 2.04 -11.34
CA ALA A 162 -0.31 1.13 -12.33
C ALA A 162 1.18 1.42 -12.64
N CYS A 163 1.71 2.58 -12.25
CA CYS A 163 3.09 2.94 -12.51
C CYS A 163 4.03 2.27 -11.50
N PRO A 164 4.97 1.39 -11.90
CA PRO A 164 5.86 0.69 -10.97
C PRO A 164 6.74 1.62 -10.12
N ILE A 165 7.04 2.82 -10.64
CA ILE A 165 7.85 3.85 -9.96
C ILE A 165 6.99 4.95 -9.33
N GLY A 166 5.65 4.81 -9.33
CA GLY A 166 4.74 5.75 -8.68
C GLY A 166 4.72 7.16 -9.28
N THR A 167 5.10 7.34 -10.56
CA THR A 167 5.00 8.65 -11.23
C THR A 167 3.54 9.10 -11.26
N GLU A 168 3.31 10.40 -11.09
CA GLU A 168 1.98 11.03 -11.00
C GLU A 168 1.53 11.61 -12.37
N PRO A 169 0.96 10.78 -13.31
CA PRO A 169 0.58 11.26 -14.64
C PRO A 169 -0.42 12.40 -14.61
N TRP A 170 -1.40 12.33 -13.71
CA TRP A 170 -2.40 13.37 -13.53
C TRP A 170 -1.80 14.73 -13.20
N LYS A 171 -0.74 14.76 -12.39
CA LYS A 171 -0.09 16.00 -11.92
C LYS A 171 0.69 16.69 -13.04
N TYR A 172 1.59 15.97 -13.70
CA TYR A 172 2.36 16.59 -14.79
C TYR A 172 1.49 16.91 -16.02
N THR A 173 0.41 16.15 -16.24
CA THR A 173 -0.54 16.48 -17.32
C THR A 173 -1.27 17.80 -17.02
N ALA A 174 -1.68 18.01 -15.75
CA ALA A 174 -2.28 19.28 -15.35
C ALA A 174 -1.32 20.47 -15.51
N HIS A 175 -0.05 20.31 -15.12
CA HIS A 175 0.97 21.35 -15.33
C HIS A 175 1.18 21.67 -16.82
N ILE A 176 1.22 20.66 -17.69
CA ILE A 176 1.35 20.84 -19.14
C ILE A 176 0.14 21.59 -19.70
N ALA A 177 -1.08 21.24 -19.27
CA ALA A 177 -2.30 21.92 -19.69
C ALA A 177 -2.30 23.41 -19.32
N ASN A 178 -1.65 23.77 -18.22
CA ASN A 178 -1.49 25.14 -17.75
C ASN A 178 -0.25 25.84 -18.38
N GLY A 179 0.51 25.18 -19.26
CA GLY A 179 1.73 25.72 -19.87
C GLY A 179 2.96 25.74 -18.96
N ASP A 180 2.87 25.18 -17.75
CA ASP A 180 3.97 25.13 -16.79
C ASP A 180 4.84 23.87 -17.02
N TYR A 181 5.71 23.96 -18.02
CA TYR A 181 6.56 22.83 -18.42
C TYR A 181 7.66 22.51 -17.40
N GLU A 182 8.12 23.51 -16.65
CA GLU A 182 9.12 23.28 -15.60
C GLU A 182 8.52 22.48 -14.44
N ALA A 183 7.35 22.88 -13.93
CA ALA A 183 6.68 22.13 -12.88
C ALA A 183 6.28 20.72 -13.33
N ALA A 184 5.87 20.56 -14.59
CA ALA A 184 5.59 19.25 -15.17
C ALA A 184 6.84 18.35 -15.17
N TYR A 185 7.97 18.87 -15.63
CA TYR A 185 9.22 18.13 -15.64
C TYR A 185 9.70 17.81 -14.22
N ARG A 186 9.58 18.76 -13.30
CA ARG A 186 9.92 18.61 -11.88
C ARG A 186 9.07 17.50 -11.23
N ALA A 187 7.77 17.46 -11.49
CA ALA A 187 6.87 16.42 -11.00
C ALA A 187 7.27 15.02 -11.50
N ILE A 188 7.64 14.89 -12.77
CA ILE A 188 8.12 13.61 -13.33
C ILE A 188 9.44 13.20 -12.67
N ARG A 189 10.36 14.15 -12.47
CA ARG A 189 11.69 13.87 -11.91
C ARG A 189 11.68 13.45 -10.44
N GLN A 190 10.59 13.64 -9.72
CA GLN A 190 10.45 13.16 -8.33
C GLN A 190 10.60 11.64 -8.22
N THR A 191 10.13 10.91 -9.22
CA THR A 191 10.12 9.45 -9.20
C THR A 191 10.86 8.83 -10.39
N ASN A 192 11.02 9.56 -11.48
CA ASN A 192 11.61 9.07 -12.74
C ASN A 192 12.92 9.79 -13.05
N PRO A 193 14.08 9.13 -12.89
CA PRO A 193 15.38 9.75 -13.17
C PRO A 193 15.66 9.99 -14.65
N PHE A 194 14.95 9.32 -15.57
CA PHE A 194 15.20 9.40 -17.02
C PHE A 194 13.94 9.64 -17.84
N PRO A 195 13.24 10.80 -17.70
CA PRO A 195 11.94 11.05 -18.34
C PRO A 195 11.98 10.92 -19.87
N SER A 196 13.03 11.41 -20.53
CA SER A 196 13.20 11.31 -21.98
C SER A 196 13.29 9.88 -22.48
N VAL A 197 14.07 9.04 -21.80
CA VAL A 197 14.25 7.62 -22.15
C VAL A 197 12.95 6.86 -21.86
N MET A 198 12.43 6.98 -20.65
CA MET A 198 11.21 6.28 -20.22
C MET A 198 9.97 6.73 -21.01
N GLY A 199 9.94 7.95 -21.51
CA GLY A 199 8.89 8.40 -22.42
C GLY A 199 8.88 7.69 -23.78
N ARG A 200 9.96 6.94 -24.11
CA ARG A 200 10.14 6.23 -25.39
C ARG A 200 10.08 4.71 -25.23
N VAL A 201 10.60 4.15 -24.13
CA VAL A 201 10.78 2.71 -23.96
C VAL A 201 9.86 2.04 -22.92
N CYS A 202 9.12 2.83 -22.14
CA CYS A 202 8.21 2.31 -21.13
C CYS A 202 7.08 1.48 -21.76
N PRO A 203 6.69 0.32 -21.21
CA PRO A 203 5.55 -0.49 -21.70
C PRO A 203 4.17 0.13 -21.44
N HIS A 204 4.10 1.25 -20.71
CA HIS A 204 2.92 2.10 -20.48
C HIS A 204 1.75 1.48 -19.70
N PRO A 205 1.94 0.73 -18.62
CA PRO A 205 0.83 0.15 -17.86
C PRO A 205 -0.17 1.20 -17.34
N CYS A 206 0.28 2.46 -17.19
CA CYS A 206 -0.59 3.57 -16.82
C CYS A 206 -1.63 3.93 -17.91
N MET A 207 -1.41 3.57 -19.16
CA MET A 207 -2.38 3.80 -20.24
C MET A 207 -3.43 2.70 -20.26
N ASP A 208 -3.06 1.47 -19.91
CA ASP A 208 -3.98 0.33 -19.84
C ASP A 208 -5.02 0.52 -18.72
N GLU A 209 -4.61 1.14 -17.60
CA GLU A 209 -5.48 1.46 -16.46
C GLU A 209 -6.08 2.88 -16.53
N CYS A 210 -6.03 3.53 -17.69
CA CYS A 210 -6.57 4.88 -17.84
C CYS A 210 -8.10 4.88 -17.84
N LEU A 211 -8.73 5.54 -16.85
CA LEU A 211 -10.20 5.64 -16.75
C LEU A 211 -10.85 6.26 -17.99
N ARG A 212 -10.13 7.12 -18.69
CA ARG A 212 -10.64 7.71 -19.93
C ARG A 212 -10.82 6.65 -21.01
N GLY A 213 -9.95 5.64 -21.09
CA GLY A 213 -10.06 4.52 -22.00
C GLY A 213 -11.34 3.68 -21.85
N GLN A 214 -12.07 3.83 -20.72
CA GLN A 214 -13.39 3.22 -20.54
C GLN A 214 -14.52 4.01 -21.23
N ARG A 215 -14.25 5.25 -21.67
CA ARG A 215 -15.24 6.12 -22.31
C ARG A 215 -14.95 6.38 -23.78
N ASP A 216 -13.68 6.62 -24.11
CA ASP A 216 -13.21 6.89 -25.48
C ASP A 216 -11.80 6.31 -25.67
N GLU A 217 -10.77 7.12 -25.75
CA GLU A 217 -9.38 6.69 -25.88
C GLU A 217 -8.58 7.02 -24.61
N ALA A 218 -7.70 6.09 -24.23
CA ALA A 218 -6.76 6.32 -23.13
C ALA A 218 -5.87 7.54 -23.42
N LEU A 219 -5.62 8.37 -22.42
CA LEU A 219 -4.66 9.46 -22.54
C LEU A 219 -3.30 8.94 -22.98
N ALA A 220 -2.69 9.60 -23.95
CA ALA A 220 -1.37 9.26 -24.47
C ALA A 220 -0.25 9.63 -23.46
N ILE A 221 -0.34 9.09 -22.24
CA ILE A 221 0.47 9.46 -21.05
C ILE A 221 1.97 9.40 -21.34
N SER A 222 2.42 8.37 -22.07
CA SER A 222 3.82 8.22 -22.46
C SER A 222 4.29 9.33 -23.39
N LYS A 223 3.44 9.72 -24.35
CA LYS A 223 3.73 10.83 -25.28
C LYS A 223 3.77 12.18 -24.55
N ILE A 224 2.86 12.37 -23.60
CA ILE A 224 2.82 13.57 -22.73
C ILE A 224 4.10 13.65 -21.88
N LYS A 225 4.54 12.53 -21.30
CA LYS A 225 5.80 12.46 -20.54
C LYS A 225 7.02 12.77 -21.42
N ARG A 226 7.08 12.21 -22.63
CA ARG A 226 8.10 12.51 -23.62
C ARG A 226 8.09 13.99 -23.99
N PHE A 227 6.93 14.54 -24.31
CA PHE A 227 6.75 15.95 -24.63
C PHE A 227 7.29 16.86 -23.51
N SER A 228 6.95 16.56 -22.24
CA SER A 228 7.47 17.33 -21.10
C SER A 228 8.99 17.33 -21.04
N ALA A 229 9.62 16.17 -21.30
CA ALA A 229 11.09 16.08 -21.31
C ALA A 229 11.72 16.82 -22.49
N ASP A 230 11.12 16.72 -23.67
CA ASP A 230 11.60 17.42 -24.88
C ASP A 230 11.43 18.96 -24.72
N MET A 231 10.34 19.42 -24.09
CA MET A 231 10.12 20.84 -23.77
C MET A 231 11.09 21.36 -22.71
N ALA A 232 11.45 20.54 -21.72
CA ALA A 232 12.47 20.94 -20.74
C ALA A 232 13.82 21.24 -21.40
N LEU A 233 14.21 20.43 -22.38
CA LEU A 233 15.42 20.66 -23.17
C LEU A 233 15.29 21.91 -24.08
N LYS A 234 14.15 22.03 -24.79
CA LYS A 234 13.90 23.13 -25.72
C LYS A 234 13.89 24.48 -25.01
N ASN A 235 13.32 24.55 -23.81
CA ASN A 235 13.21 25.76 -23.01
C ASN A 235 14.45 26.03 -22.15
N ASN A 236 15.52 25.24 -22.30
CA ASN A 236 16.76 25.36 -21.52
C ASN A 236 16.51 25.36 -20.00
N ILE A 237 15.55 24.55 -19.53
CA ILE A 237 15.26 24.39 -18.09
C ILE A 237 16.50 23.82 -17.42
N ASP A 238 16.91 24.41 -16.28
CA ASP A 238 18.07 23.92 -15.52
C ASP A 238 17.79 22.59 -14.85
N ILE A 239 17.99 21.52 -15.62
CA ILE A 239 17.79 20.14 -15.17
C ILE A 239 18.70 19.82 -13.97
N ALA A 240 19.93 20.37 -13.96
CA ALA A 240 20.87 20.12 -12.86
C ALA A 240 20.39 20.75 -11.55
N LYS A 241 19.76 21.93 -11.61
CA LYS A 241 19.10 22.56 -10.46
C LYS A 241 17.94 21.69 -9.96
N ILE A 242 17.04 21.24 -10.84
CA ILE A 242 15.92 20.38 -10.50
C ILE A 242 16.39 19.07 -9.83
N VAL A 243 17.47 18.45 -10.33
CA VAL A 243 18.03 17.22 -9.74
C VAL A 243 18.60 17.47 -8.35
N ARG A 244 19.23 18.62 -8.12
CA ARG A 244 19.77 18.99 -6.80
C ARG A 244 18.70 19.33 -5.78
N GLU A 245 17.61 19.98 -6.21
CA GLU A 245 16.49 20.40 -5.36
C GLU A 245 15.53 19.23 -5.08
N ASN A 246 15.29 18.39 -6.07
CA ASN A 246 14.64 17.11 -5.84
C ASN A 246 15.67 16.19 -5.16
N LYS A 247 15.76 16.26 -3.83
CA LYS A 247 16.35 15.17 -3.05
C LYS A 247 15.45 13.96 -3.28
N VAL A 248 15.76 13.18 -4.31
CA VAL A 248 15.14 11.88 -4.55
C VAL A 248 15.66 10.98 -3.43
N GLU A 249 14.93 10.92 -2.32
CA GLU A 249 15.06 9.73 -1.48
C GLU A 249 14.71 8.55 -2.39
N PRO A 250 15.59 7.57 -2.55
CA PRO A 250 15.33 6.45 -3.44
C PRO A 250 14.09 5.73 -2.90
N LYS A 251 12.95 5.93 -3.57
CA LYS A 251 11.77 5.07 -3.35
C LYS A 251 12.18 3.70 -3.84
N ASN A 252 12.25 2.75 -2.92
CA ASN A 252 12.66 1.39 -3.19
C ASN A 252 11.96 0.83 -4.43
N GLN A 253 12.76 0.40 -5.38
CA GLN A 253 12.29 -0.44 -6.45
C GLN A 253 11.84 -1.77 -5.83
N LYS A 254 10.55 -2.07 -5.99
CA LYS A 254 10.05 -3.43 -5.73
C LYS A 254 10.76 -4.35 -6.73
N ALA A 255 11.60 -5.24 -6.22
CA ALA A 255 12.07 -6.40 -6.95
C ALA A 255 10.94 -7.44 -7.04
#